data_be54f31856866bbcee920037957f6e68
#
_entry.id   be54f31856866bbcee920037957f6e68
#
_cell.length_a   1.000
_cell.length_b   1.000
_cell.length_c   1.000
_cell.angle_alpha   90.00
_cell.angle_beta   90.00
_cell.angle_gamma   90.00
#
_symmetry.space_group_name_H-M   'P 1'
#
loop_
_entity.id
_entity.type
_entity.pdbx_description
1 polymer ?
#
loop_
_entity_poly.entity_id
_entity_poly.type
_entity_poly.pdbx_seq_one_letter_code
_entity_poly.pdbx_strand_id
1 'polypeptide(L)'
;MNETIKVIKNRRSIRKYKAEQIGDTEIHAIMEAAMYAPSAMNQQKWHFTVVQNPKMLDKMADTIRKNLLKSSIDLFVERAKNPDYNVFFNAPTVVLITADEKAHFTEFDCGAATENIALAAESLNIGSCVIGMAGFLFESEKADEIKKELGIPEGYKFIISVALGYKDVKNPPVPPKNKDVINYVR
;
A
#
# COMPACT_ATOMS: atom_id res chain seq x y z
N MET A 1 -22.05 7.94 -16.93
CA MET A 1 -21.05 7.06 -16.28
C MET A 1 -21.38 7.11 -14.79
N ASN A 2 -21.55 5.94 -14.15
CA ASN A 2 -21.88 5.89 -12.71
C ASN A 2 -20.66 6.25 -11.85
N GLU A 3 -20.89 6.50 -10.53
CA GLU A 3 -19.84 6.97 -9.61
C GLU A 3 -18.70 5.96 -9.49
N THR A 4 -18.98 4.65 -9.42
CA THR A 4 -17.94 3.62 -9.33
C THR A 4 -16.94 3.71 -10.49
N ILE A 5 -17.42 3.81 -11.71
CA ILE A 5 -16.56 3.93 -12.89
C ILE A 5 -15.79 5.26 -12.91
N LYS A 6 -16.38 6.33 -12.37
CA LYS A 6 -15.66 7.62 -12.22
C LYS A 6 -14.49 7.48 -11.24
N VAL A 7 -14.71 6.89 -10.07
CA VAL A 7 -13.67 6.64 -9.06
C VAL A 7 -12.53 5.81 -9.63
N ILE A 8 -12.84 4.68 -10.28
CA ILE A 8 -11.84 3.82 -10.94
C ILE A 8 -11.00 4.60 -11.95
N LYS A 9 -11.64 5.45 -12.77
CA LYS A 9 -10.94 6.22 -13.81
C LYS A 9 -10.16 7.42 -13.25
N ASN A 10 -10.56 7.96 -12.09
CA ASN A 10 -9.94 9.13 -11.48
C ASN A 10 -8.81 8.78 -10.52
N ARG A 11 -8.86 7.60 -9.89
CA ARG A 11 -7.82 7.15 -8.96
C ARG A 11 -6.42 7.25 -9.58
N ARG A 12 -5.51 7.86 -8.83
CA ARG A 12 -4.08 8.00 -9.20
C ARG A 12 -3.19 7.63 -8.03
N SER A 13 -1.96 7.25 -8.35
CA SER A 13 -0.90 7.11 -7.34
C SER A 13 -0.44 8.51 -6.92
N ILE A 14 -0.86 8.93 -5.74
CA ILE A 14 -0.50 10.21 -5.12
C ILE A 14 0.79 9.99 -4.31
N ARG A 15 1.75 10.92 -4.47
CA ARG A 15 3.07 10.85 -3.83
C ARG A 15 3.45 12.16 -3.14
N LYS A 16 2.46 12.98 -2.81
CA LYS A 16 2.61 14.18 -2.03
C LYS A 16 1.35 14.37 -1.19
N TYR A 17 1.53 14.42 0.11
CA TYR A 17 0.45 14.43 1.08
C TYR A 17 0.57 15.63 2.00
N LYS A 18 -0.55 16.08 2.54
CA LYS A 18 -0.57 16.99 3.68
C LYS A 18 -0.10 16.25 4.93
N ALA A 19 0.46 16.99 5.90
CA ALA A 19 0.87 16.41 7.18
C ALA A 19 -0.32 16.04 8.08
N GLU A 20 -1.52 16.51 7.72
CA GLU A 20 -2.76 16.24 8.44
C GLU A 20 -3.09 14.75 8.42
N GLN A 21 -3.41 14.19 9.58
CA GLN A 21 -3.79 12.79 9.74
C GLN A 21 -5.20 12.55 9.21
N ILE A 22 -5.41 11.42 8.55
CA ILE A 22 -6.74 10.95 8.14
C ILE A 22 -7.58 10.67 9.40
N GLY A 23 -8.83 11.13 9.40
CA GLY A 23 -9.75 10.95 10.51
C GLY A 23 -10.18 9.48 10.68
N ASP A 24 -10.60 9.13 11.90
CA ASP A 24 -11.00 7.75 12.24
C ASP A 24 -12.18 7.25 11.39
N THR A 25 -13.13 8.10 11.08
CA THR A 25 -14.29 7.74 10.24
C THR A 25 -13.86 7.32 8.84
N GLU A 26 -12.92 8.08 8.25
CA GLU A 26 -12.43 7.83 6.90
C GLU A 26 -11.57 6.56 6.84
N ILE A 27 -10.66 6.40 7.81
CA ILE A 27 -9.80 5.21 7.84
C ILE A 27 -10.63 3.94 8.11
N HIS A 28 -11.64 3.99 8.97
CA HIS A 28 -12.55 2.87 9.20
C HIS A 28 -13.30 2.51 7.92
N ALA A 29 -13.87 3.48 7.19
CA ALA A 29 -14.57 3.23 5.93
C ALA A 29 -13.64 2.60 4.86
N ILE A 30 -12.38 3.07 4.77
CA ILE A 30 -11.38 2.49 3.86
C ILE A 30 -11.06 1.05 4.24
N MET A 31 -10.86 0.77 5.54
CA MET A 31 -10.54 -0.59 6.00
C MET A 31 -11.73 -1.53 5.91
N GLU A 32 -12.94 -1.03 6.12
CA GLU A 32 -14.16 -1.81 5.86
C GLU A 32 -14.23 -2.22 4.38
N ALA A 33 -14.02 -1.28 3.46
CA ALA A 33 -13.99 -1.59 2.03
C ALA A 33 -12.94 -2.67 1.67
N ALA A 34 -11.77 -2.65 2.33
CA ALA A 34 -10.76 -3.68 2.16
C ALA A 34 -11.28 -5.08 2.51
N MET A 35 -12.02 -5.21 3.61
CA MET A 35 -12.59 -6.48 4.07
C MET A 35 -13.69 -7.02 3.16
N TYR A 36 -14.34 -6.16 2.35
CA TYR A 36 -15.33 -6.57 1.35
C TYR A 36 -14.71 -7.09 0.05
N ALA A 37 -13.38 -7.18 -0.05
CA ALA A 37 -12.75 -7.80 -1.20
C ALA A 37 -13.08 -9.30 -1.27
N PRO A 38 -13.22 -9.87 -2.48
CA PRO A 38 -13.35 -11.31 -2.62
C PRO A 38 -12.06 -12.02 -2.19
N SER A 39 -12.20 -13.20 -1.61
CA SER A 39 -11.08 -14.09 -1.34
C SER A 39 -11.41 -15.54 -1.74
N ALA A 40 -10.39 -16.30 -2.11
CA ALA A 40 -10.57 -17.70 -2.51
C ALA A 40 -11.28 -18.49 -1.40
N MET A 41 -12.40 -19.11 -1.73
CA MET A 41 -13.26 -19.86 -0.79
C MET A 41 -13.66 -19.04 0.47
N ASN A 42 -13.67 -17.72 0.36
CA ASN A 42 -13.93 -16.80 1.47
C ASN A 42 -13.01 -17.02 2.69
N GLN A 43 -11.76 -17.43 2.45
CA GLN A 43 -10.83 -17.75 3.53
C GLN A 43 -10.30 -16.52 4.27
N GLN A 44 -10.26 -15.35 3.62
CA GLN A 44 -9.87 -14.06 4.22
C GLN A 44 -8.53 -14.15 4.97
N LYS A 45 -7.53 -14.78 4.35
CA LYS A 45 -6.21 -15.06 4.93
C LYS A 45 -5.25 -13.87 4.89
N TRP A 46 -5.79 -12.66 4.76
CA TRP A 46 -5.05 -11.39 4.89
C TRP A 46 -5.02 -10.89 6.33
N HIS A 47 -4.07 -10.02 6.60
CA HIS A 47 -4.04 -9.20 7.80
C HIS A 47 -3.61 -7.77 7.43
N PHE A 48 -4.30 -6.79 7.98
CA PHE A 48 -4.05 -5.38 7.71
C PHE A 48 -3.48 -4.71 8.96
N THR A 49 -2.29 -4.11 8.85
CA THR A 49 -1.72 -3.28 9.90
C THR A 49 -1.78 -1.82 9.46
N VAL A 50 -2.60 -1.02 10.13
CA VAL A 50 -2.70 0.43 9.90
C VAL A 50 -1.70 1.15 10.79
N VAL A 51 -0.73 1.81 10.19
CA VAL A 51 0.33 2.55 10.90
C VAL A 51 0.08 4.04 10.73
N GLN A 52 -0.24 4.71 11.83
CA GLN A 52 -0.47 6.16 11.91
C GLN A 52 0.48 6.85 12.90
N ASN A 53 1.31 6.08 13.61
CA ASN A 53 2.30 6.61 14.52
C ASN A 53 3.50 7.19 13.75
N PRO A 54 3.79 8.50 13.82
CA PRO A 54 4.86 9.13 13.03
C PRO A 54 6.25 8.51 13.31
N LYS A 55 6.56 8.22 14.58
CA LYS A 55 7.85 7.62 14.95
C LYS A 55 8.02 6.22 14.34
N MET A 56 6.93 5.46 14.26
CA MET A 56 6.94 4.14 13.63
C MET A 56 7.11 4.28 12.11
N LEU A 57 6.41 5.21 11.46
CA LEU A 57 6.55 5.48 10.03
C LEU A 57 7.98 5.89 9.67
N ASP A 58 8.59 6.78 10.47
CA ASP A 58 9.98 7.20 10.28
C ASP A 58 10.95 6.02 10.46
N LYS A 59 10.77 5.21 11.51
CA LYS A 59 11.56 4.00 11.76
C LYS A 59 11.47 3.01 10.59
N MET A 60 10.25 2.78 10.07
CA MET A 60 10.04 1.90 8.92
C MET A 60 10.73 2.45 7.66
N ALA A 61 10.53 3.72 7.35
CA ALA A 61 11.13 4.37 6.18
C ALA A 61 12.67 4.33 6.22
N ASP A 62 13.26 4.62 7.38
CA ASP A 62 14.73 4.58 7.57
C ASP A 62 15.27 3.15 7.45
N THR A 63 14.57 2.16 8.03
CA THR A 63 14.95 0.74 7.91
C THR A 63 14.92 0.29 6.45
N ILE A 64 13.86 0.62 5.72
CA ILE A 64 13.74 0.31 4.29
C ILE A 64 14.88 0.97 3.52
N ARG A 65 15.14 2.26 3.74
CA ARG A 65 16.22 2.99 3.08
C ARG A 65 17.59 2.33 3.32
N LYS A 66 17.89 1.92 4.54
CA LYS A 66 19.13 1.20 4.89
C LYS A 66 19.25 -0.15 4.18
N ASN A 67 18.15 -0.87 4.02
CA ASN A 67 18.14 -2.16 3.31
C ASN A 67 18.24 -1.96 1.79
N LEU A 68 17.61 -0.91 1.24
CA LEU A 68 17.74 -0.56 -0.18
C LEU A 68 19.19 -0.21 -0.58
N LEU A 69 19.97 0.41 0.32
CA LEU A 69 21.40 0.68 0.09
C LEU A 69 22.23 -0.61 -0.08
N LYS A 70 21.73 -1.75 0.37
CA LYS A 70 22.38 -3.06 0.25
C LYS A 70 21.80 -3.89 -0.91
N SER A 71 20.86 -3.34 -1.66
CA SER A 71 20.21 -4.02 -2.78
C SER A 71 21.20 -4.26 -3.92
N SER A 72 21.01 -5.35 -4.67
CA SER A 72 21.70 -5.61 -5.93
C SER A 72 21.14 -4.81 -7.12
N ILE A 73 20.06 -4.03 -6.91
CA ILE A 73 19.40 -3.24 -7.95
C ILE A 73 19.88 -1.79 -7.84
N ASP A 74 20.72 -1.38 -8.78
CA ASP A 74 21.34 -0.04 -8.81
C ASP A 74 20.33 1.10 -8.66
N LEU A 75 19.18 1.00 -9.31
CA LEU A 75 18.11 2.00 -9.22
C LEU A 75 17.61 2.21 -7.79
N PHE A 76 17.56 1.15 -7.00
CA PHE A 76 17.11 1.22 -5.60
C PHE A 76 18.20 1.85 -4.72
N VAL A 77 19.45 1.46 -4.96
CA VAL A 77 20.61 2.04 -4.27
C VAL A 77 20.70 3.54 -4.54
N GLU A 78 20.59 3.96 -5.81
CA GLU A 78 20.64 5.37 -6.18
C GLU A 78 19.53 6.21 -5.50
N ARG A 79 18.31 5.68 -5.44
CA ARG A 79 17.22 6.36 -4.71
C ARG A 79 17.51 6.48 -3.22
N ALA A 80 18.04 5.42 -2.61
CA ALA A 80 18.31 5.36 -1.18
C ALA A 80 19.51 6.20 -0.74
N LYS A 81 20.41 6.59 -1.67
CA LYS A 81 21.51 7.54 -1.41
C LYS A 81 21.01 8.93 -1.06
N ASN A 82 19.84 9.33 -1.56
CA ASN A 82 19.22 10.59 -1.13
C ASN A 82 18.78 10.46 0.34
N PRO A 83 19.32 11.26 1.28
CA PRO A 83 18.95 11.19 2.69
C PRO A 83 17.47 11.52 2.95
N ASP A 84 16.85 12.33 2.07
CA ASP A 84 15.45 12.74 2.17
C ASP A 84 14.50 11.74 1.51
N TYR A 85 15.02 10.63 0.97
CA TYR A 85 14.19 9.62 0.34
C TYR A 85 13.34 8.89 1.39
N ASN A 86 12.03 9.05 1.29
CA ASN A 86 11.05 8.32 2.06
C ASN A 86 10.17 7.48 1.12
N VAL A 87 10.22 6.15 1.29
CA VAL A 87 9.49 5.20 0.44
C VAL A 87 7.98 5.41 0.48
N PHE A 88 7.46 5.95 1.60
CA PHE A 88 6.05 6.25 1.81
C PHE A 88 5.68 7.69 1.42
N PHE A 89 6.61 8.46 0.84
CA PHE A 89 6.37 9.86 0.43
C PHE A 89 5.88 10.75 1.57
N ASN A 90 6.32 10.50 2.80
CA ASN A 90 5.89 11.17 4.03
C ASN A 90 4.35 11.11 4.24
N ALA A 91 3.71 10.04 3.78
CA ALA A 91 2.29 9.83 4.03
C ALA A 91 2.03 9.66 5.53
N PRO A 92 0.98 10.30 6.09
CA PRO A 92 0.67 10.20 7.52
C PRO A 92 0.09 8.85 7.93
N THR A 93 -0.35 8.05 6.96
CA THR A 93 -0.90 6.69 7.19
C THR A 93 -0.32 5.72 6.19
N VAL A 94 0.07 4.53 6.66
CA VAL A 94 0.47 3.41 5.82
C VAL A 94 -0.30 2.17 6.25
N VAL A 95 -0.93 1.49 5.31
CA VAL A 95 -1.53 0.17 5.52
C VAL A 95 -0.57 -0.88 4.99
N LEU A 96 -0.07 -1.74 5.86
CA LEU A 96 0.66 -2.95 5.47
C LEU A 96 -0.32 -4.09 5.30
N ILE A 97 -0.22 -4.79 4.20
CA ILE A 97 -1.06 -5.94 3.87
C ILE A 97 -0.18 -7.18 3.88
N THR A 98 -0.47 -8.07 4.80
CA THR A 98 0.22 -9.35 4.98
C THR A 98 -0.75 -10.48 4.82
N ALA A 99 -0.27 -11.70 4.56
CA ALA A 99 -1.11 -12.86 4.41
C ALA A 99 -0.43 -14.12 4.96
N ASP A 100 -1.24 -15.10 5.35
CA ASP A 100 -0.81 -16.42 5.76
C ASP A 100 0.04 -17.04 4.63
N GLU A 101 1.31 -17.34 4.92
CA GLU A 101 2.28 -17.83 3.94
C GLU A 101 1.96 -19.25 3.43
N LYS A 102 1.13 -20.02 4.17
CA LYS A 102 0.70 -21.36 3.83
C LYS A 102 -0.58 -21.40 3.00
N ALA A 103 -1.30 -20.26 2.91
CA ALA A 103 -2.53 -20.19 2.14
C ALA A 103 -2.25 -19.93 0.65
N HIS A 104 -3.14 -20.46 -0.20
CA HIS A 104 -3.08 -20.26 -1.64
C HIS A 104 -3.87 -19.01 -2.06
N PHE A 105 -3.50 -18.42 -3.21
CA PHE A 105 -4.16 -17.27 -3.83
C PHE A 105 -4.10 -15.97 -3.02
N THR A 106 -3.31 -15.90 -1.96
CA THR A 106 -3.24 -14.73 -1.08
C THR A 106 -2.80 -13.47 -1.79
N GLU A 107 -1.95 -13.54 -2.81
CA GLU A 107 -1.52 -12.40 -3.61
C GLU A 107 -2.69 -11.82 -4.42
N PHE A 108 -3.58 -12.66 -4.96
CA PHE A 108 -4.78 -12.20 -5.68
C PHE A 108 -5.79 -11.58 -4.72
N ASP A 109 -6.05 -12.25 -3.59
CA ASP A 109 -6.98 -11.78 -2.56
C ASP A 109 -6.52 -10.42 -2.00
N CYS A 110 -5.24 -10.30 -1.63
CA CYS A 110 -4.64 -9.05 -1.15
C CYS A 110 -4.60 -7.98 -2.24
N GLY A 111 -4.41 -8.35 -3.51
CA GLY A 111 -4.50 -7.43 -4.64
C GLY A 111 -5.90 -6.83 -4.77
N ALA A 112 -6.95 -7.64 -4.64
CA ALA A 112 -8.34 -7.18 -4.63
C ALA A 112 -8.62 -6.23 -3.46
N ALA A 113 -8.17 -6.59 -2.24
CA ALA A 113 -8.29 -5.73 -1.07
C ALA A 113 -7.53 -4.40 -1.24
N THR A 114 -6.34 -4.44 -1.83
CA THR A 114 -5.52 -3.25 -2.14
C THR A 114 -6.26 -2.29 -3.06
N GLU A 115 -6.90 -2.79 -4.12
CA GLU A 115 -7.68 -1.94 -5.02
C GLU A 115 -8.91 -1.37 -4.31
N ASN A 116 -9.60 -2.15 -3.47
CA ASN A 116 -10.70 -1.63 -2.65
C ASN A 116 -10.25 -0.48 -1.74
N ILE A 117 -9.10 -0.61 -1.06
CA ILE A 117 -8.49 0.49 -0.28
C ILE A 117 -8.28 1.72 -1.14
N ALA A 118 -7.68 1.55 -2.32
CA ALA A 118 -7.34 2.66 -3.20
C ALA A 118 -8.59 3.36 -3.78
N LEU A 119 -9.64 2.61 -4.11
CA LEU A 119 -10.90 3.14 -4.61
C LEU A 119 -11.70 3.83 -3.51
N ALA A 120 -11.78 3.23 -2.32
CA ALA A 120 -12.43 3.86 -1.16
C ALA A 120 -11.75 5.18 -0.79
N ALA A 121 -10.41 5.20 -0.75
CA ALA A 121 -9.65 6.44 -0.53
C ALA A 121 -9.97 7.50 -1.58
N GLU A 122 -9.96 7.17 -2.88
CA GLU A 122 -10.31 8.13 -3.95
C GLU A 122 -11.74 8.65 -3.81
N SER A 123 -12.70 7.79 -3.43
CA SER A 123 -14.10 8.20 -3.23
C SER A 123 -14.28 9.21 -2.10
N LEU A 124 -13.39 9.16 -1.11
CA LEU A 124 -13.31 10.08 0.02
C LEU A 124 -12.35 11.26 -0.22
N ASN A 125 -11.87 11.43 -1.46
CA ASN A 125 -10.87 12.44 -1.84
C ASN A 125 -9.54 12.30 -1.08
N ILE A 126 -9.22 11.12 -0.58
CA ILE A 126 -7.94 10.77 0.04
C ILE A 126 -7.00 10.21 -1.04
N GLY A 127 -5.74 10.66 -1.01
CA GLY A 127 -4.70 10.16 -1.90
C GLY A 127 -4.21 8.79 -1.47
N SER A 128 -3.95 7.92 -2.45
CA SER A 128 -3.36 6.60 -2.20
C SER A 128 -2.18 6.34 -3.12
N CYS A 129 -1.21 5.55 -2.66
CA CYS A 129 -0.13 5.00 -3.46
C CYS A 129 0.19 3.58 -3.03
N VAL A 130 0.07 2.63 -3.94
CA VAL A 130 0.46 1.22 -3.70
C VAL A 130 1.97 1.11 -3.79
N ILE A 131 2.62 0.49 -2.79
CA ILE A 131 4.07 0.47 -2.62
C ILE A 131 4.54 -0.95 -2.29
N GLY A 132 5.20 -1.60 -3.26
CA GLY A 132 5.84 -2.91 -3.08
C GLY A 132 7.18 -2.82 -2.34
N MET A 133 7.90 -1.71 -2.47
CA MET A 133 9.24 -1.53 -1.86
C MET A 133 9.22 -1.57 -0.33
N ALA A 134 8.06 -1.47 0.31
CA ALA A 134 7.93 -1.69 1.75
C ALA A 134 8.33 -3.11 2.19
N GLY A 135 8.39 -4.07 1.26
CA GLY A 135 8.91 -5.42 1.51
C GLY A 135 10.34 -5.44 2.05
N PHE A 136 11.17 -4.46 1.64
CA PHE A 136 12.52 -4.30 2.17
C PHE A 136 12.57 -4.06 3.70
N LEU A 137 11.45 -3.73 4.34
CA LEU A 137 11.34 -3.68 5.79
C LEU A 137 11.63 -5.04 6.44
N PHE A 138 11.26 -6.12 5.74
CA PHE A 138 11.33 -7.49 6.24
C PHE A 138 12.54 -8.29 5.70
N GLU A 139 13.47 -7.63 5.00
CA GLU A 139 14.70 -8.23 4.46
C GLU A 139 15.92 -8.05 5.40
N SER A 140 15.71 -8.03 6.71
CA SER A 140 16.77 -7.88 7.69
C SER A 140 16.69 -8.93 8.81
N GLU A 141 17.77 -9.14 9.52
CA GLU A 141 17.80 -10.00 10.72
C GLU A 141 16.80 -9.57 11.80
N LYS A 142 16.30 -8.33 11.72
CA LYS A 142 15.30 -7.77 12.64
C LYS A 142 13.85 -7.91 12.13
N ALA A 143 13.63 -8.66 11.06
CA ALA A 143 12.31 -8.81 10.45
C ALA A 143 11.25 -9.28 11.45
N ASP A 144 11.59 -10.26 12.28
CA ASP A 144 10.65 -10.83 13.27
C ASP A 144 10.34 -9.85 14.41
N GLU A 145 11.34 -9.07 14.86
CA GLU A 145 11.13 -7.99 15.84
C GLU A 145 10.18 -6.93 15.29
N ILE A 146 10.37 -6.55 14.02
CA ILE A 146 9.55 -5.56 13.34
C ILE A 146 8.12 -6.09 13.14
N LYS A 147 7.96 -7.36 12.73
CA LYS A 147 6.64 -7.99 12.61
C LYS A 147 5.89 -7.96 13.94
N LYS A 148 6.57 -8.34 15.03
CA LYS A 148 6.00 -8.33 16.38
C LYS A 148 5.59 -6.93 16.82
N GLU A 149 6.43 -5.92 16.60
CA GLU A 149 6.14 -4.51 16.95
C GLU A 149 4.95 -3.96 16.15
N LEU A 150 4.77 -4.41 14.91
CA LEU A 150 3.66 -4.06 14.03
C LEU A 150 2.39 -4.91 14.26
N GLY A 151 2.42 -5.89 15.17
CA GLY A 151 1.30 -6.78 15.42
C GLY A 151 0.96 -7.72 14.27
N ILE A 152 1.93 -8.02 13.40
CA ILE A 152 1.75 -8.95 12.30
C ILE A 152 1.76 -10.38 12.85
N PRO A 153 0.76 -11.21 12.56
CA PRO A 153 0.70 -12.58 13.06
C PRO A 153 1.90 -13.44 12.62
N GLU A 154 2.29 -14.38 13.45
CA GLU A 154 3.30 -15.38 13.08
C GLU A 154 2.86 -16.19 11.87
N GLY A 155 3.78 -16.53 10.97
CA GLY A 155 3.49 -17.25 9.73
C GLY A 155 2.86 -16.37 8.64
N TYR A 156 2.82 -15.03 8.84
CA TYR A 156 2.36 -14.11 7.81
C TYR A 156 3.54 -13.46 7.07
N LYS A 157 3.45 -13.43 5.75
CA LYS A 157 4.40 -12.74 4.86
C LYS A 157 3.83 -11.40 4.40
N PHE A 158 4.71 -10.44 4.15
CA PHE A 158 4.35 -9.18 3.49
C PHE A 158 3.92 -9.45 2.04
N ILE A 159 2.84 -8.80 1.62
CA ILE A 159 2.36 -8.84 0.23
C ILE A 159 2.57 -7.48 -0.44
N ILE A 160 1.98 -6.41 0.14
CA ILE A 160 1.99 -5.08 -0.43
C ILE A 160 1.70 -4.04 0.66
N SER A 161 1.89 -2.77 0.36
CA SER A 161 1.43 -1.69 1.24
C SER A 161 0.75 -0.57 0.46
N VAL A 162 -0.04 0.24 1.16
CA VAL A 162 -0.69 1.44 0.62
C VAL A 162 -0.40 2.62 1.52
N ALA A 163 0.25 3.64 0.97
CA ALA A 163 0.37 4.95 1.61
C ALA A 163 -0.91 5.75 1.38
N LEU A 164 -1.42 6.40 2.43
CA LEU A 164 -2.67 7.15 2.44
C LEU A 164 -2.48 8.52 3.10
N GLY A 165 -3.18 9.53 2.61
CA GLY A 165 -3.19 10.88 3.18
C GLY A 165 -3.99 11.86 2.35
N TYR A 166 -4.34 13.02 2.92
CA TYR A 166 -4.96 14.09 2.15
C TYR A 166 -4.01 14.58 1.06
N LYS A 167 -4.54 14.74 -0.15
CA LYS A 167 -3.75 15.13 -1.32
C LYS A 167 -3.19 16.55 -1.15
N ASP A 168 -1.87 16.72 -1.30
CA ASP A 168 -1.20 18.03 -1.41
C ASP A 168 -0.80 18.32 -2.86
N VAL A 169 -1.54 17.76 -3.79
CA VAL A 169 -1.33 17.88 -5.24
C VAL A 169 -2.63 17.54 -5.96
N LYS A 170 -2.86 18.15 -7.12
CA LYS A 170 -3.93 17.71 -8.02
C LYS A 170 -3.63 16.32 -8.56
N ASN A 171 -4.67 15.55 -8.85
CA ASN A 171 -4.48 14.24 -9.49
C ASN A 171 -3.65 14.42 -10.78
N PRO A 172 -2.57 13.64 -10.94
CA PRO A 172 -1.80 13.68 -12.18
C PRO A 172 -2.67 13.22 -13.36
N PRO A 173 -2.32 13.63 -14.60
CA PRO A 173 -3.06 13.23 -15.78
C PRO A 173 -3.14 11.69 -15.91
N VAL A 174 -4.18 11.24 -16.59
CA VAL A 174 -4.35 9.81 -16.89
C VAL A 174 -3.23 9.38 -17.84
N PRO A 175 -2.39 8.39 -17.47
CA PRO A 175 -1.38 7.87 -18.39
C PRO A 175 -2.06 7.14 -19.56
N PRO A 176 -1.42 7.07 -20.73
CA PRO A 176 -1.90 6.28 -21.86
C PRO A 176 -2.21 4.85 -21.43
N LYS A 177 -3.26 4.26 -22.00
CA LYS A 177 -3.63 2.87 -21.76
C LYS A 177 -3.31 2.06 -23.00
N ASN A 178 -2.67 0.89 -22.79
CA ASN A 178 -2.58 -0.09 -23.86
C ASN A 178 -3.98 -0.63 -24.15
N LYS A 179 -4.43 -0.48 -25.39
CA LYS A 179 -5.76 -0.94 -25.84
C LYS A 179 -5.71 -2.34 -26.46
N ASP A 180 -4.53 -2.83 -26.78
CA ASP A 180 -4.31 -4.10 -27.49
C ASP A 180 -4.19 -5.30 -26.54
N VAL A 181 -4.81 -5.18 -25.35
CA VAL A 181 -4.78 -6.20 -24.29
C VAL A 181 -6.10 -6.95 -24.14
N ILE A 182 -7.07 -6.68 -25.04
CA ILE A 182 -8.41 -7.30 -24.99
C ILE A 182 -8.66 -8.02 -26.30
N ASN A 183 -8.97 -9.31 -26.19
CA ASN A 183 -9.44 -10.10 -27.33
C ASN A 183 -10.90 -10.51 -27.10
N TYR A 184 -11.73 -10.36 -28.13
CA TYR A 184 -13.16 -10.75 -28.11
C TYR A 184 -13.34 -12.01 -28.93
N VAL A 185 -13.71 -13.11 -28.30
CA VAL A 185 -14.17 -14.34 -28.96
C VAL A 185 -15.68 -14.34 -28.93
N ARG A 186 -16.31 -14.26 -30.10
CA ARG A 186 -17.78 -14.17 -30.27
C ARG A 186 -18.28 -15.32 -31.13
#